data_c282bb3aaa8fd0bd4a8c1bce5ab02833
#
_entry.id   c282bb3aaa8fd0bd4a8c1bce5ab02833
#
_cell.length_a   1.000
_cell.length_b   1.000
_cell.length_c   1.000
_cell.angle_alpha   90.00
_cell.angle_beta   90.00
_cell.angle_gamma   90.00
#
_symmetry.space_group_name_H-M   'P 1'
#
loop_
_entity.id
_entity.type
_entity.pdbx_description
1 polymer ?
#
loop_
_entity_poly.entity_id
_entity_poly.type
_entity_poly.pdbx_seq_one_letter_code
_entity_poly.pdbx_strand_id
1 'polypeptide(L)'
;MPRIQPKQLSEIPELAPIFQAGEQLMGFVANDGLTMAYRPDILKAFLALVQSIYADGKVENELKRLIGLICSAAAGCEYCQAHAANSAEKYGANFEKIQAVWEFRTSDLFTARE
;
A
#
# COMPACT_ATOMS: atom_id res chain seq x y z
N MET A 1 -5.41 6.76 -17.46
CA MET A 1 -6.73 7.18 -16.94
C MET A 1 -7.53 5.93 -16.56
N PRO A 2 -8.19 5.91 -15.39
CA PRO A 2 -9.00 4.78 -15.00
C PRO A 2 -10.22 4.64 -15.94
N ARG A 3 -10.60 3.40 -16.24
CA ARG A 3 -11.80 3.11 -17.05
C ARG A 3 -13.11 3.38 -16.28
N ILE A 4 -13.05 3.26 -14.96
CA ILE A 4 -14.15 3.56 -14.04
C ILE A 4 -13.72 4.80 -13.26
N GLN A 5 -14.54 5.84 -13.26
CA GLN A 5 -14.26 7.04 -12.49
C GLN A 5 -14.37 6.72 -10.99
N PRO A 6 -13.38 7.06 -10.16
CA PRO A 6 -13.50 6.93 -8.72
C PRO A 6 -14.70 7.73 -8.18
N LYS A 7 -15.35 7.23 -7.15
CA LYS A 7 -16.39 7.96 -6.42
C LYS A 7 -15.83 9.23 -5.79
N GLN A 8 -16.65 10.26 -5.67
CA GLN A 8 -16.33 11.41 -4.83
C GLN A 8 -16.70 11.09 -3.37
N LEU A 9 -15.93 11.60 -2.41
CA LEU A 9 -16.22 11.38 -0.98
C LEU A 9 -17.62 11.90 -0.58
N SER A 10 -18.10 12.94 -1.25
CA SER A 10 -19.45 13.49 -1.06
C SER A 10 -20.57 12.54 -1.48
N GLU A 11 -20.28 11.56 -2.34
CA GLU A 11 -21.26 10.56 -2.80
C GLU A 11 -21.34 9.34 -1.87
N ILE A 12 -20.40 9.21 -0.93
CA ILE A 12 -20.24 8.04 -0.06
C ILE A 12 -20.01 8.45 1.41
N PRO A 13 -20.87 9.32 1.98
CA PRO A 13 -20.66 9.84 3.33
C PRO A 13 -20.59 8.74 4.40
N GLU A 14 -21.24 7.60 4.19
CA GLU A 14 -21.20 6.44 5.08
C GLU A 14 -19.83 5.75 5.13
N LEU A 15 -18.97 5.97 4.13
CA LEU A 15 -17.62 5.44 4.05
C LEU A 15 -16.55 6.47 4.45
N ALA A 16 -16.96 7.72 4.73
CA ALA A 16 -16.04 8.81 5.06
C ALA A 16 -15.04 8.45 6.21
N PRO A 17 -15.45 7.79 7.31
CA PRO A 17 -14.52 7.42 8.36
C PRO A 17 -13.39 6.48 7.89
N ILE A 18 -13.70 5.59 6.94
CA ILE A 18 -12.72 4.66 6.36
C ILE A 18 -11.65 5.44 5.57
N PHE A 19 -12.10 6.36 4.72
CA PHE A 19 -11.19 7.17 3.90
C PHE A 19 -10.38 8.17 4.72
N GLN A 20 -10.97 8.76 5.77
CA GLN A 20 -10.26 9.63 6.71
C GLN A 20 -9.13 8.86 7.45
N ALA A 21 -9.40 7.66 7.93
CA ALA A 21 -8.38 6.83 8.56
C ALA A 21 -7.27 6.45 7.56
N GLY A 22 -7.63 6.10 6.34
CA GLY A 22 -6.68 5.83 5.26
C GLY A 22 -5.80 7.05 4.93
N GLU A 23 -6.40 8.23 4.82
CA GLU A 23 -5.69 9.49 4.56
C GLU A 23 -4.71 9.85 5.69
N GLN A 24 -5.12 9.68 6.94
CA GLN A 24 -4.24 9.89 8.09
C GLN A 24 -3.02 8.95 8.06
N LEU A 25 -3.23 7.70 7.68
CA LEU A 25 -2.17 6.70 7.59
C LEU A 25 -1.25 6.92 6.39
N MET A 26 -1.80 7.18 5.21
CA MET A 26 -1.08 7.22 3.94
C MET A 26 -0.68 8.63 3.51
N GLY A 27 -1.36 9.67 4.02
CA GLY A 27 -1.17 11.07 3.61
C GLY A 27 -1.97 11.47 2.37
N PHE A 28 -2.82 10.58 1.85
CA PHE A 28 -3.70 10.83 0.70
C PHE A 28 -4.86 9.85 0.70
N VAL A 29 -5.90 10.18 -0.06
CA VAL A 29 -7.04 9.28 -0.32
C VAL A 29 -6.74 8.45 -1.57
N ALA A 30 -6.74 7.12 -1.42
CA ALA A 30 -6.39 6.20 -2.48
C ALA A 30 -7.53 6.02 -3.50
N ASN A 31 -7.23 6.24 -4.78
CA ASN A 31 -8.22 6.15 -5.87
C ASN A 31 -8.78 4.74 -6.10
N ASP A 32 -8.00 3.71 -5.82
CA ASP A 32 -8.46 2.31 -5.88
C ASP A 32 -9.54 2.05 -4.84
N GLY A 33 -9.40 2.59 -3.61
CA GLY A 33 -10.43 2.55 -2.59
C GLY A 33 -11.71 3.26 -3.04
N LEU A 34 -11.60 4.46 -3.62
CA LEU A 34 -12.74 5.21 -4.16
C LEU A 34 -13.42 4.46 -5.33
N THR A 35 -12.66 3.72 -6.12
CA THR A 35 -13.22 2.86 -7.17
C THR A 35 -13.92 1.64 -6.59
N MET A 36 -13.33 0.98 -5.58
CA MET A 36 -14.00 -0.13 -4.88
C MET A 36 -15.24 0.30 -4.10
N ALA A 37 -15.39 1.59 -3.78
CA ALA A 37 -16.55 2.14 -3.07
C ALA A 37 -17.88 2.03 -3.83
N TYR A 38 -17.87 1.67 -5.11
CA TYR A 38 -19.08 1.22 -5.81
C TYR A 38 -19.68 -0.07 -5.21
N ARG A 39 -18.86 -0.83 -4.51
CA ARG A 39 -19.24 -2.04 -3.77
C ARG A 39 -18.68 -1.96 -2.35
N PRO A 40 -19.40 -1.28 -1.43
CA PRO A 40 -18.93 -1.07 -0.04
C PRO A 40 -18.61 -2.36 0.71
N ASP A 41 -19.32 -3.43 0.42
CA ASP A 41 -19.09 -4.77 0.97
C ASP A 41 -17.70 -5.31 0.55
N ILE A 42 -17.34 -5.16 -0.72
CA ILE A 42 -16.03 -5.57 -1.24
C ILE A 42 -14.92 -4.70 -0.64
N LEU A 43 -15.09 -3.38 -0.60
CA LEU A 43 -14.12 -2.48 0.01
C LEU A 43 -13.84 -2.86 1.48
N LYS A 44 -14.87 -3.10 2.27
CA LYS A 44 -14.72 -3.49 3.69
C LYS A 44 -14.01 -4.83 3.84
N ALA A 45 -14.35 -5.84 3.04
CA ALA A 45 -13.71 -7.15 3.06
C ALA A 45 -12.25 -7.06 2.63
N PHE A 46 -11.94 -6.27 1.60
CA PHE A 46 -10.58 -6.01 1.14
C PHE A 46 -9.73 -5.33 2.23
N LEU A 47 -10.27 -4.31 2.88
CA LEU A 47 -9.56 -3.62 3.96
C LEU A 47 -9.31 -4.53 5.17
N ALA A 48 -10.26 -5.41 5.52
CA ALA A 48 -10.06 -6.40 6.58
C ALA A 48 -8.92 -7.37 6.22
N LEU A 49 -8.83 -7.82 4.97
CA LEU A 49 -7.70 -8.62 4.48
C LEU A 49 -6.38 -7.86 4.58
N VAL A 50 -6.33 -6.61 4.11
CA VAL A 50 -5.14 -5.76 4.18
C VAL A 50 -4.69 -5.57 5.62
N GLN A 51 -5.60 -5.28 6.54
CA GLN A 51 -5.29 -5.16 7.96
C GLN A 51 -4.70 -6.45 8.54
N SER A 52 -5.24 -7.62 8.17
CA SER A 52 -4.72 -8.91 8.61
C SER A 52 -3.30 -9.19 8.10
N ILE A 53 -3.03 -8.83 6.84
CA ILE A 53 -1.71 -9.02 6.22
C ILE A 53 -0.67 -8.13 6.91
N TYR A 54 -1.02 -6.88 7.20
CA TYR A 54 -0.12 -5.88 7.77
C TYR A 54 -0.19 -5.79 9.30
N ALA A 55 -0.93 -6.67 9.96
CA ALA A 55 -0.89 -6.80 11.41
C ALA A 55 0.51 -7.21 11.88
N ASP A 56 0.85 -6.83 13.10
CA ASP A 56 2.11 -7.22 13.71
C ASP A 56 2.26 -8.75 13.76
N GLY A 57 3.47 -9.22 13.47
CA GLY A 57 3.74 -10.65 13.38
C GLY A 57 5.24 -10.94 13.28
N LYS A 58 5.56 -12.11 12.75
CA LYS A 58 6.96 -12.56 12.62
C LYS A 58 7.75 -11.85 11.51
N VAL A 59 7.05 -11.20 10.59
CA VAL A 59 7.65 -10.41 9.51
C VAL A 59 7.35 -8.94 9.78
N GLU A 60 8.38 -8.13 9.83
CA GLU A 60 8.30 -6.70 10.09
C GLU A 60 7.49 -6.00 9.00
N ASN A 61 6.73 -4.96 9.38
CA ASN A 61 5.91 -4.21 8.42
C ASN A 61 6.73 -3.53 7.32
N GLU A 62 7.93 -3.05 7.63
CA GLU A 62 8.87 -2.53 6.63
C GLU A 62 9.14 -3.57 5.53
N LEU A 63 9.52 -4.79 5.92
CA LEU A 63 9.82 -5.87 4.96
C LEU A 63 8.60 -6.27 4.13
N LYS A 64 7.41 -6.35 4.74
CA LYS A 64 6.16 -6.61 3.99
C LYS A 64 5.93 -5.58 2.89
N ARG A 65 6.23 -4.30 3.15
CA ARG A 65 6.09 -3.21 2.19
C ARG A 65 7.14 -3.28 1.07
N LEU A 66 8.38 -3.62 1.40
CA LEU A 66 9.44 -3.83 0.41
C LEU A 66 9.14 -5.03 -0.50
N ILE A 67 8.58 -6.12 0.05
CA ILE A 67 8.08 -7.25 -0.75
C ILE A 67 6.98 -6.80 -1.70
N GLY A 68 6.03 -6.00 -1.21
CA GLY A 68 4.98 -5.41 -2.04
C GLY A 68 5.54 -4.54 -3.16
N LEU A 69 6.59 -3.76 -2.88
CA LEU A 69 7.25 -2.91 -3.85
C LEU A 69 7.91 -3.74 -4.98
N ILE A 70 8.70 -4.75 -4.64
CA ILE A 70 9.38 -5.57 -5.65
C ILE A 70 8.38 -6.36 -6.51
N CYS A 71 7.31 -6.90 -5.90
CA CYS A 71 6.23 -7.56 -6.64
C CYS A 71 5.51 -6.61 -7.59
N SER A 72 5.22 -5.40 -7.13
CA SER A 72 4.55 -4.37 -7.93
C SER A 72 5.41 -3.91 -9.12
N ALA A 73 6.72 -3.79 -8.90
CA ALA A 73 7.67 -3.44 -9.94
C ALA A 73 7.81 -4.58 -10.97
N ALA A 74 7.90 -5.84 -10.53
CA ALA A 74 7.94 -7.00 -11.40
C ALA A 74 6.66 -7.14 -12.25
N ALA A 75 5.51 -6.75 -11.70
CA ALA A 75 4.24 -6.73 -12.40
C ALA A 75 4.04 -5.50 -13.32
N GLY A 76 4.95 -4.53 -13.30
CA GLY A 76 4.85 -3.29 -14.09
C GLY A 76 3.74 -2.34 -13.62
N CYS A 77 3.30 -2.44 -12.37
CA CYS A 77 2.25 -1.58 -11.81
C CYS A 77 2.87 -0.31 -11.17
N GLU A 78 3.01 0.76 -11.94
CA GLU A 78 3.57 2.03 -11.43
C GLU A 78 2.79 2.60 -10.23
N TYR A 79 1.47 2.54 -10.27
CA TYR A 79 0.60 2.97 -9.17
C TYR A 79 0.89 2.18 -7.89
N CYS A 80 0.99 0.86 -7.99
CA CYS A 80 1.27 -0.01 -6.86
C CYS A 80 2.69 0.21 -6.31
N GLN A 81 3.67 0.48 -7.19
CA GLN A 81 5.04 0.82 -6.79
C GLN A 81 5.07 2.10 -5.96
N ALA A 82 4.41 3.16 -6.42
CA ALA A 82 4.33 4.43 -5.69
C ALA A 82 3.69 4.25 -4.30
N HIS A 83 2.61 3.50 -4.21
CA HIS A 83 1.96 3.17 -2.94
C HIS A 83 2.86 2.36 -2.00
N ALA A 84 3.51 1.32 -2.53
CA ALA A 84 4.37 0.44 -1.74
C ALA A 84 5.63 1.17 -1.24
N ALA A 85 6.25 2.00 -2.08
CA ALA A 85 7.41 2.81 -1.71
C ALA A 85 7.07 3.83 -0.61
N ASN A 86 6.00 4.61 -0.79
CA ASN A 86 5.53 5.55 0.23
C ASN A 86 5.20 4.85 1.56
N SER A 87 4.61 3.67 1.47
CA SER A 87 4.27 2.88 2.64
C SER A 87 5.52 2.32 3.33
N ALA A 88 6.50 1.81 2.56
CA ALA A 88 7.76 1.31 3.10
C ALA A 88 8.52 2.40 3.87
N GLU A 89 8.59 3.61 3.33
CA GLU A 89 9.19 4.77 3.99
C GLU A 89 8.52 5.06 5.35
N LYS A 90 7.19 5.07 5.39
CA LYS A 90 6.43 5.29 6.64
C LYS A 90 6.66 4.23 7.71
N TYR A 91 7.01 3.02 7.30
CA TYR A 91 7.31 1.91 8.21
C TYR A 91 8.80 1.69 8.44
N GLY A 92 9.66 2.63 8.05
CA GLY A 92 11.05 2.70 8.48
C GLY A 92 12.09 2.44 7.40
N ALA A 93 11.71 2.05 6.19
CA ALA A 93 12.65 1.91 5.09
C ALA A 93 13.17 3.29 4.66
N ASN A 94 14.48 3.45 4.63
CA ASN A 94 15.07 4.68 4.10
C ASN A 94 15.03 4.67 2.55
N PHE A 95 15.21 5.84 1.96
CA PHE A 95 15.16 6.02 0.51
C PHE A 95 16.16 5.14 -0.24
N GLU A 96 17.37 4.98 0.28
CA GLU A 96 18.43 4.18 -0.32
C GLU A 96 18.04 2.69 -0.38
N LYS A 97 17.46 2.18 0.70
CA LYS A 97 16.96 0.79 0.77
C LYS A 97 15.79 0.56 -0.19
N ILE A 98 14.87 1.54 -0.31
CA ILE A 98 13.76 1.48 -1.26
C ILE A 98 14.27 1.41 -2.70
N GLN A 99 15.27 2.23 -3.05
CA GLN A 99 15.86 2.21 -4.39
C GLN A 99 16.62 0.91 -4.69
N ALA A 100 17.28 0.35 -3.69
CA ALA A 100 18.09 -0.88 -3.82
C ALA A 100 17.26 -2.17 -3.75
N VAL A 101 15.93 -2.11 -3.73
CA VAL A 101 15.08 -3.31 -3.53
C VAL A 101 15.34 -4.42 -4.56
N TRP A 102 15.74 -4.10 -5.78
CA TRP A 102 16.12 -5.07 -6.81
C TRP A 102 17.47 -5.75 -6.56
N GLU A 103 18.31 -5.11 -5.78
CA GLU A 103 19.67 -5.56 -5.45
C GLU A 103 19.74 -6.23 -4.08
N PHE A 104 18.59 -6.64 -3.54
CA PHE A 104 18.48 -7.15 -2.17
C PHE A 104 19.46 -8.31 -1.85
N ARG A 105 19.87 -9.08 -2.86
CA ARG A 105 20.81 -10.21 -2.68
C ARG A 105 22.27 -9.77 -2.58
N THR A 106 22.61 -8.60 -3.07
CA THR A 106 23.99 -8.11 -3.22
C THR A 106 24.27 -6.82 -2.49
N SER A 107 23.22 -6.13 -2.04
CA SER A 107 23.32 -4.87 -1.31
C SER A 107 23.47 -5.11 0.19
N ASP A 108 24.39 -4.40 0.82
CA ASP A 108 24.61 -4.41 2.28
C ASP A 108 23.46 -3.73 3.07
N LEU A 109 22.50 -3.12 2.36
CA LEU A 109 21.33 -2.49 2.97
C LEU A 109 20.29 -3.52 3.45
N PHE A 110 20.42 -4.77 3.05
CA PHE A 110 19.53 -5.86 3.43
C PHE A 110 20.24 -6.88 4.28
N THR A 111 19.56 -7.38 5.28
CA THR A 111 20.05 -8.47 6.13
C THR A 111 19.92 -9.81 5.39
N ALA A 112 20.60 -10.83 5.88
CA ALA A 112 20.49 -12.19 5.32
C ALA A 112 19.06 -12.77 5.41
N ARG A 113 18.24 -12.25 6.32
CA ARG A 113 16.83 -12.63 6.46
C ARG A 113 15.94 -11.96 5.41
N GLU A 114 16.24 -10.74 5.04
CA GLU A 114 15.56 -9.96 4.02
C GLU A 114 15.93 -10.41 2.60
#